data_2b7669f9a6e49d408a891455dc0bc4af
#
_entry.id   2b7669f9a6e49d408a891455dc0bc4af
#
_cell.length_a   1.000
_cell.length_b   1.000
_cell.length_c   1.000
_cell.angle_alpha   90.00
_cell.angle_beta   90.00
_cell.angle_gamma   90.00
#
_symmetry.space_group_name_H-M   'P 1'
#
loop_
_entity.id
_entity.type
_entity.pdbx_description
1 polymer ?
#
loop_
_entity_poly.entity_id
_entity_poly.type
_entity_poly.pdbx_seq_one_letter_code
_entity_poly.pdbx_strand_id
1 'polypeptide(L)'
;FPPLHAVHHLLSVGVCVRCIFRMFGAFSHACSCASLTVPFFHSFLEEHDDSAKGGSCSCLSTDGACCSICFGILLPTCHQDEGVVPFDDISRIDIITSMVSQAIQREGYQIDGFSLEISLPAVVAANERAIRLYMKEKYGSENWFKDEIFSQQTMSVKEGLRLLIVPSLEKQLGVKHGNNSFRIRLTYTHDDASLKLKRLLPNDSNRKRKAESREGNDTRRNSTYDDKQTLSETDSFIHKSLEGIQDQEFCSLFKLPPEKVSKPCHLVISFLRPAIYIGGRYLKLSRNVSQSCWIIDDERMGEASVEEIIKESVCAISRGDGYKFHAAGREDIDVRMLGSGVHF
;
A
#
# COMPACT_ATOMS: atom_id res chain seq x y z
N PHE A 1 -13.33 22.43 -15.08
CA PHE A 1 -14.03 21.25 -14.59
C PHE A 1 -14.95 20.75 -15.72
N PRO A 2 -15.21 19.43 -15.83
CA PRO A 2 -16.09 18.92 -16.88
C PRO A 2 -17.53 19.35 -16.69
N PRO A 3 -18.33 19.47 -17.77
CA PRO A 3 -19.73 19.84 -17.68
C PRO A 3 -20.55 18.76 -16.96
N LEU A 4 -21.69 19.16 -16.43
CA LEU A 4 -22.54 18.33 -15.58
C LEU A 4 -22.92 16.98 -16.21
N HIS A 5 -23.21 16.95 -17.51
CA HIS A 5 -23.55 15.71 -18.23
C HIS A 5 -22.42 14.69 -18.24
N ALA A 6 -21.15 15.14 -18.35
CA ALA A 6 -19.99 14.27 -18.31
C ALA A 6 -19.74 13.75 -16.88
N VAL A 7 -19.98 14.58 -15.87
CA VAL A 7 -19.90 14.17 -14.46
C VAL A 7 -20.95 13.11 -14.14
N HIS A 8 -22.22 13.32 -14.49
CA HIS A 8 -23.30 12.35 -14.30
C HIS A 8 -22.98 11.02 -15.00
N HIS A 9 -22.39 11.11 -16.18
CA HIS A 9 -21.98 9.92 -16.90
C HIS A 9 -20.86 9.16 -16.18
N LEU A 10 -19.82 9.84 -15.67
CA LEU A 10 -18.78 9.20 -14.86
C LEU A 10 -19.35 8.53 -13.61
N LEU A 11 -20.27 9.18 -12.93
CA LEU A 11 -20.98 8.58 -11.79
C LEU A 11 -21.76 7.32 -12.20
N SER A 12 -22.46 7.35 -13.35
CA SER A 12 -23.25 6.21 -13.86
C SER A 12 -22.41 4.99 -14.19
N VAL A 13 -21.14 5.18 -14.63
CA VAL A 13 -20.18 4.09 -14.88
C VAL A 13 -19.40 3.69 -13.62
N GLY A 14 -19.79 4.21 -12.46
CA GLY A 14 -19.27 3.79 -11.16
C GLY A 14 -18.00 4.52 -10.70
N VAL A 15 -17.66 5.67 -11.27
CA VAL A 15 -16.55 6.51 -10.79
C VAL A 15 -17.00 7.34 -9.61
N CYS A 16 -16.31 7.30 -8.47
CA CYS A 16 -16.67 8.10 -7.30
C CYS A 16 -16.29 9.57 -7.45
N VAL A 17 -16.97 10.42 -6.68
CA VAL A 17 -16.76 11.88 -6.66
C VAL A 17 -15.28 12.25 -6.45
N ARG A 18 -14.59 11.62 -5.51
CA ARG A 18 -13.16 11.89 -5.26
C ARG A 18 -12.27 11.56 -6.46
N CYS A 19 -12.59 10.49 -7.18
CA CYS A 19 -11.88 10.17 -8.42
C CYS A 19 -12.16 11.19 -9.53
N ILE A 20 -13.38 11.70 -9.63
CA ILE A 20 -13.72 12.77 -10.57
C ILE A 20 -12.91 14.04 -10.23
N PHE A 21 -12.94 14.50 -8.99
CA PHE A 21 -12.18 15.70 -8.59
C PHE A 21 -10.67 15.58 -8.86
N ARG A 22 -10.06 14.42 -8.56
CA ARG A 22 -8.62 14.24 -8.80
C ARG A 22 -8.25 14.16 -10.28
N MET A 23 -9.12 13.57 -11.10
CA MET A 23 -8.88 13.45 -12.54
C MET A 23 -8.96 14.82 -13.26
N PHE A 24 -9.74 15.75 -12.74
CA PHE A 24 -9.92 17.08 -13.31
C PHE A 24 -9.22 18.21 -12.52
N GLY A 25 -8.23 17.87 -11.70
CA GLY A 25 -7.35 18.85 -11.04
C GLY A 25 -7.98 19.65 -9.88
N ALA A 26 -9.18 19.30 -9.43
CA ALA A 26 -9.90 20.01 -8.38
C ALA A 26 -9.79 19.35 -6.99
N PHE A 27 -8.87 18.39 -6.80
CA PHE A 27 -8.80 17.57 -5.59
C PHE A 27 -8.35 18.34 -4.34
N SER A 28 -7.51 19.35 -4.49
CA SER A 28 -7.07 20.20 -3.38
C SER A 28 -8.23 20.97 -2.72
N HIS A 29 -9.21 21.42 -3.50
CA HIS A 29 -10.45 22.00 -2.99
C HIS A 29 -11.34 20.96 -2.29
N ALA A 30 -11.35 19.74 -2.81
CA ALA A 30 -12.11 18.63 -2.25
C ALA A 30 -11.53 18.07 -0.95
N CYS A 31 -10.21 18.14 -0.74
CA CYS A 31 -9.56 17.69 0.49
C CYS A 31 -9.82 18.60 1.69
N SER A 32 -10.09 19.90 1.48
CA SER A 32 -10.41 20.84 2.56
C SER A 32 -11.83 20.63 3.12
N CYS A 33 -12.69 19.90 2.41
CA CYS A 33 -14.04 19.58 2.86
C CYS A 33 -14.04 18.20 3.54
N ALA A 34 -14.19 18.17 4.85
CA ALA A 34 -14.26 16.93 5.65
C ALA A 34 -15.42 16.02 5.22
N SER A 35 -16.47 16.57 4.64
CA SER A 35 -17.63 15.85 4.12
C SER A 35 -17.85 16.15 2.64
N LEU A 36 -17.08 15.49 1.76
CA LEU A 36 -17.46 15.37 0.35
C LEU A 36 -18.65 14.40 0.25
N THR A 37 -19.78 14.85 0.74
CA THR A 37 -21.05 14.15 0.55
C THR A 37 -21.52 14.38 -0.88
N VAL A 38 -22.29 13.45 -1.39
CA VAL A 38 -22.93 13.58 -2.68
C VAL A 38 -23.79 14.86 -2.77
N PRO A 39 -24.53 15.30 -1.71
CA PRO A 39 -25.23 16.57 -1.70
C PRO A 39 -24.32 17.80 -1.89
N PHE A 40 -23.17 17.83 -1.23
CA PHE A 40 -22.18 18.91 -1.42
C PHE A 40 -21.68 18.98 -2.86
N PHE A 41 -21.45 17.82 -3.48
CA PHE A 41 -21.05 17.75 -4.87
C PHE A 41 -22.12 18.28 -5.84
N HIS A 42 -23.40 18.03 -5.54
CA HIS A 42 -24.51 18.61 -6.30
C HIS A 42 -24.54 20.12 -6.17
N SER A 43 -24.48 20.67 -4.97
CA SER A 43 -24.43 22.12 -4.76
C SER A 43 -23.26 22.77 -5.51
N PHE A 44 -22.09 22.13 -5.47
CA PHE A 44 -20.92 22.61 -6.21
C PHE A 44 -21.15 22.61 -7.73
N LEU A 45 -21.81 21.59 -8.27
CA LEU A 45 -22.12 21.51 -9.69
C LEU A 45 -23.20 22.52 -10.10
N GLU A 46 -24.23 22.74 -9.27
CA GLU A 46 -25.29 23.72 -9.50
C GLU A 46 -24.80 25.18 -9.48
N GLU A 47 -23.78 25.47 -8.64
CA GLU A 47 -23.13 26.78 -8.58
C GLU A 47 -22.28 27.10 -9.83
N HIS A 48 -21.81 26.05 -10.54
CA HIS A 48 -20.87 26.21 -11.67
C HIS A 48 -21.48 25.91 -13.03
N ASP A 49 -22.76 25.59 -13.12
CA ASP A 49 -23.49 25.33 -14.39
C ASP A 49 -24.74 26.20 -14.54
N ASP A 50 -24.62 27.25 -15.33
CA ASP A 50 -25.72 28.18 -15.65
C ASP A 50 -26.89 27.51 -16.41
N SER A 51 -26.75 26.27 -16.87
CA SER A 51 -27.75 25.52 -17.65
C SER A 51 -28.60 24.55 -16.81
N ALA A 52 -28.33 24.37 -15.53
CA ALA A 52 -28.92 23.33 -14.68
C ALA A 52 -30.18 23.78 -13.94
N LYS A 53 -31.12 24.49 -14.59
CA LYS A 53 -32.46 24.76 -14.01
C LYS A 53 -33.40 23.60 -14.32
N GLY A 54 -33.54 22.64 -13.42
CA GLY A 54 -34.73 21.79 -13.34
C GLY A 54 -34.54 20.28 -13.62
N GLY A 55 -33.58 19.62 -13.05
CA GLY A 55 -33.48 18.16 -13.10
C GLY A 55 -33.26 17.53 -11.72
N SER A 56 -34.30 16.98 -11.12
CA SER A 56 -34.20 16.11 -9.95
C SER A 56 -33.38 14.89 -10.33
N CYS A 57 -32.13 14.77 -9.83
CA CYS A 57 -31.26 13.66 -10.11
C CYS A 57 -31.47 12.51 -9.09
N SER A 58 -32.28 11.54 -9.50
CA SER A 58 -32.53 10.30 -8.74
C SER A 58 -31.41 9.23 -8.84
N CYS A 59 -30.26 9.57 -9.44
CA CYS A 59 -29.22 8.59 -9.84
C CYS A 59 -28.14 8.31 -8.80
N LEU A 60 -28.31 8.69 -7.54
CA LEU A 60 -27.28 8.63 -6.51
C LEU A 60 -27.49 7.54 -5.44
N SER A 61 -28.34 6.56 -5.71
CA SER A 61 -28.31 5.31 -4.99
C SER A 61 -27.05 4.54 -5.42
N THR A 62 -25.97 4.67 -4.65
CA THR A 62 -24.84 3.75 -4.73
C THR A 62 -25.31 2.41 -4.14
N ASP A 63 -25.87 1.56 -4.98
CA ASP A 63 -26.15 0.15 -4.62
C ASP A 63 -24.84 -0.56 -4.27
N GLY A 64 -24.31 -0.35 -3.06
CA GLY A 64 -23.17 -1.10 -2.54
C GLY A 64 -21.91 -1.22 -3.42
N ALA A 65 -21.91 -0.66 -4.63
CA ALA A 65 -20.82 -0.78 -5.59
C ALA A 65 -19.64 0.12 -5.24
N CYS A 66 -18.43 -0.46 -5.28
CA CYS A 66 -17.20 0.29 -5.11
C CYS A 66 -16.85 1.10 -6.37
N CYS A 67 -16.06 2.15 -6.21
CA CYS A 67 -15.56 2.94 -7.34
C CYS A 67 -14.81 2.07 -8.35
N SER A 68 -15.17 2.16 -9.63
CA SER A 68 -14.54 1.41 -10.73
C SER A 68 -13.06 1.75 -10.93
N ILE A 69 -12.55 2.89 -10.45
CA ILE A 69 -11.14 3.28 -10.51
C ILE A 69 -10.40 2.92 -9.24
N CYS A 70 -10.80 3.47 -8.08
CA CYS A 70 -10.04 3.35 -6.84
C CYS A 70 -10.46 2.17 -5.96
N PHE A 71 -11.41 1.35 -6.39
CA PHE A 71 -11.86 0.15 -5.65
C PHE A 71 -12.18 0.46 -4.17
N GLY A 72 -12.81 1.59 -3.91
CA GLY A 72 -13.18 2.02 -2.57
C GLY A 72 -12.05 2.67 -1.75
N ILE A 73 -10.81 2.76 -2.26
CA ILE A 73 -9.67 3.31 -1.52
C ILE A 73 -9.90 4.76 -1.09
N LEU A 74 -10.48 5.58 -1.97
CA LEU A 74 -10.75 7.01 -1.69
C LEU A 74 -12.16 7.28 -1.17
N LEU A 75 -13.02 6.27 -1.04
CA LEU A 75 -14.39 6.48 -0.56
C LEU A 75 -14.43 6.80 0.94
N PRO A 76 -15.33 7.69 1.39
CA PRO A 76 -15.46 8.03 2.80
C PRO A 76 -16.00 6.88 3.64
N THR A 77 -16.87 6.03 3.08
CA THR A 77 -17.49 4.89 3.78
C THR A 77 -17.60 3.69 2.83
N CYS A 78 -17.42 2.47 3.34
CA CYS A 78 -17.85 1.23 2.71
C CYS A 78 -18.78 0.51 3.68
N HIS A 79 -19.92 0.02 3.18
CA HIS A 79 -20.73 -0.92 3.93
C HIS A 79 -19.92 -2.21 4.13
N GLN A 80 -19.66 -2.59 5.39
CA GLN A 80 -19.27 -3.95 5.71
C GLN A 80 -20.57 -4.73 5.92
N ASP A 81 -20.71 -5.84 5.22
CA ASP A 81 -21.71 -6.84 5.53
C ASP A 81 -21.44 -7.33 6.95
N GLU A 82 -22.45 -7.21 7.80
CA GLU A 82 -22.67 -7.65 9.17
C GLU A 82 -22.77 -6.52 10.20
N GLY A 83 -24.03 -6.15 10.46
CA GLY A 83 -24.44 -5.36 11.61
C GLY A 83 -24.53 -3.87 11.36
N VAL A 84 -25.76 -3.38 11.26
CA VAL A 84 -26.10 -1.97 11.20
C VAL A 84 -25.61 -1.29 12.49
N VAL A 85 -24.46 -0.62 12.42
CA VAL A 85 -24.08 0.38 13.39
C VAL A 85 -24.52 1.74 12.82
N PRO A 86 -25.28 2.56 13.57
CA PRO A 86 -25.63 3.90 13.11
C PRO A 86 -24.36 4.70 12.89
N PHE A 87 -24.17 5.18 11.66
CA PHE A 87 -22.98 5.91 11.26
C PHE A 87 -23.05 7.34 11.81
N ASP A 88 -22.36 7.59 12.89
CA ASP A 88 -21.80 8.90 13.18
C ASP A 88 -20.55 9.07 12.30
N ASP A 89 -20.51 10.11 11.51
CA ASP A 89 -19.49 10.79 10.70
C ASP A 89 -18.01 10.32 10.70
N ILE A 90 -17.69 9.07 11.02
CA ILE A 90 -16.31 8.57 11.03
C ILE A 90 -15.89 8.24 9.61
N SER A 91 -15.02 9.04 9.04
CA SER A 91 -14.49 8.78 7.72
C SER A 91 -13.61 7.52 7.71
N ARG A 92 -13.57 6.80 6.59
CA ARG A 92 -12.66 5.65 6.42
C ARG A 92 -11.19 6.01 6.72
N ILE A 93 -10.81 7.26 6.48
CA ILE A 93 -9.49 7.79 6.79
C ILE A 93 -9.23 7.77 8.30
N ASP A 94 -10.22 8.19 9.10
CA ASP A 94 -10.09 8.19 10.56
C ASP A 94 -10.01 6.78 11.11
N ILE A 95 -10.71 5.81 10.52
CA ILE A 95 -10.58 4.40 10.88
C ILE A 95 -9.15 3.92 10.61
N ILE A 96 -8.61 4.14 9.41
CA ILE A 96 -7.26 3.72 9.03
C ILE A 96 -6.22 4.37 9.95
N THR A 97 -6.32 5.67 10.20
CA THR A 97 -5.38 6.39 11.04
C THR A 97 -5.47 5.96 12.51
N SER A 98 -6.66 5.63 13.00
CA SER A 98 -6.85 5.06 14.34
C SER A 98 -6.26 3.65 14.44
N MET A 99 -6.43 2.80 13.42
CA MET A 99 -5.80 1.48 13.38
C MET A 99 -4.27 1.58 13.41
N VAL A 100 -3.69 2.51 12.64
CA VAL A 100 -2.24 2.77 12.64
C VAL A 100 -1.77 3.23 14.03
N SER A 101 -2.46 4.22 14.63
CA SER A 101 -2.10 4.75 15.93
C SER A 101 -2.19 3.69 17.03
N GLN A 102 -3.27 2.92 17.08
CA GLN A 102 -3.45 1.82 18.04
C GLN A 102 -2.38 0.73 17.86
N ALA A 103 -2.03 0.38 16.63
CA ALA A 103 -0.99 -0.61 16.37
C ALA A 103 0.38 -0.13 16.84
N ILE A 104 0.75 1.13 16.59
CA ILE A 104 2.00 1.74 17.07
C ILE A 104 2.05 1.75 18.60
N GLN A 105 0.94 2.12 19.26
CA GLN A 105 0.83 2.13 20.72
C GLN A 105 0.92 0.73 21.32
N ARG A 106 0.23 -0.24 20.74
CA ARG A 106 0.26 -1.64 21.19
C ARG A 106 1.66 -2.24 21.13
N GLU A 107 2.39 -1.98 20.03
CA GLU A 107 3.77 -2.41 19.86
C GLU A 107 4.75 -1.58 20.73
N GLY A 108 4.31 -0.44 21.28
CA GLY A 108 5.09 0.46 22.11
C GLY A 108 6.25 1.11 21.35
N TYR A 109 6.09 1.37 20.06
CA TYR A 109 7.11 2.05 19.26
C TYR A 109 7.19 3.53 19.67
N GLN A 110 8.41 3.98 19.96
CA GLN A 110 8.74 5.39 20.10
C GLN A 110 9.20 5.91 18.74
N ILE A 111 8.53 6.93 18.23
CA ILE A 111 8.78 7.50 16.92
C ILE A 111 8.93 9.02 17.02
N ASP A 112 9.93 9.57 16.34
CA ASP A 112 10.18 11.02 16.24
C ASP A 112 9.55 11.62 14.98
N GLY A 113 9.16 10.77 14.04
CA GLY A 113 8.51 11.09 12.79
C GLY A 113 8.27 9.83 11.97
N PHE A 114 7.57 9.96 10.86
CA PHE A 114 7.28 8.81 10.00
C PHE A 114 7.39 9.16 8.52
N SER A 115 7.67 8.15 7.69
CA SER A 115 7.45 8.18 6.25
C SER A 115 6.27 7.28 5.89
N LEU A 116 5.48 7.67 4.87
CA LEU A 116 4.32 6.92 4.42
C LEU A 116 4.57 6.29 3.06
N GLU A 117 4.56 4.96 3.00
CA GLU A 117 4.62 4.19 1.77
C GLU A 117 3.22 3.64 1.45
N ILE A 118 2.77 3.86 0.21
CA ILE A 118 1.48 3.37 -0.27
C ILE A 118 1.72 2.48 -1.49
N SER A 119 1.24 1.24 -1.43
CA SER A 119 1.23 0.30 -2.55
C SER A 119 -0.20 0.05 -2.99
N LEU A 120 -0.47 0.20 -4.29
CA LEU A 120 -1.78 -0.02 -4.90
C LEU A 120 -1.67 -1.15 -5.92
N PRO A 121 -2.74 -1.98 -6.09
CA PRO A 121 -2.73 -3.01 -7.11
C PRO A 121 -2.75 -2.38 -8.51
N ALA A 122 -2.07 -3.01 -9.45
CA ALA A 122 -1.91 -2.51 -10.82
C ALA A 122 -3.24 -2.27 -11.55
N VAL A 123 -4.30 -2.96 -11.15
CA VAL A 123 -5.64 -2.79 -11.71
C VAL A 123 -6.21 -1.38 -11.50
N VAL A 124 -5.79 -0.66 -10.46
CA VAL A 124 -6.17 0.74 -10.24
C VAL A 124 -5.69 1.63 -11.39
N ALA A 125 -4.43 1.46 -11.80
CA ALA A 125 -3.86 2.19 -12.93
C ALA A 125 -4.49 1.77 -14.27
N ALA A 126 -4.76 0.47 -14.45
CA ALA A 126 -5.43 -0.04 -15.64
C ALA A 126 -6.84 0.55 -15.79
N ASN A 127 -7.64 0.54 -14.72
CA ASN A 127 -9.01 1.08 -14.77
C ASN A 127 -9.02 2.59 -14.93
N GLU A 128 -8.05 3.30 -14.36
CA GLU A 128 -7.91 4.74 -14.59
C GLU A 128 -7.60 5.05 -16.04
N ARG A 129 -6.70 4.29 -16.67
CA ARG A 129 -6.42 4.42 -18.11
C ARG A 129 -7.65 4.08 -18.95
N ALA A 130 -8.38 3.03 -18.59
CA ALA A 130 -9.62 2.64 -19.28
C ALA A 130 -10.68 3.76 -19.24
N ILE A 131 -10.90 4.39 -18.10
CA ILE A 131 -11.83 5.53 -17.98
C ILE A 131 -11.35 6.73 -18.82
N ARG A 132 -10.04 7.04 -18.81
CA ARG A 132 -9.50 8.14 -19.64
C ARG A 132 -9.73 7.89 -21.14
N LEU A 133 -9.43 6.69 -21.62
CA LEU A 133 -9.66 6.33 -23.03
C LEU A 133 -11.13 6.34 -23.39
N TYR A 134 -11.99 5.84 -22.50
CA TYR A 134 -13.43 5.89 -22.69
C TYR A 134 -13.95 7.33 -22.78
N MET A 135 -13.49 8.24 -21.91
CA MET A 135 -13.84 9.65 -21.98
C MET A 135 -13.33 10.32 -23.26
N LYS A 136 -12.12 9.97 -23.70
CA LYS A 136 -11.54 10.45 -24.95
C LYS A 136 -12.38 10.01 -26.17
N GLU A 137 -12.78 8.75 -26.21
CA GLU A 137 -13.63 8.22 -27.28
C GLU A 137 -14.97 8.93 -27.34
N LYS A 138 -15.59 9.17 -26.17
CA LYS A 138 -16.94 9.73 -26.09
C LYS A 138 -16.99 11.24 -26.24
N TYR A 139 -16.03 11.97 -25.69
CA TYR A 139 -16.05 13.43 -25.57
C TYR A 139 -14.92 14.14 -26.30
N GLY A 140 -14.05 13.39 -27.00
CA GLY A 140 -12.87 13.96 -27.65
C GLY A 140 -13.14 15.02 -28.71
N SER A 141 -14.36 15.08 -29.27
CA SER A 141 -14.80 16.13 -30.19
C SER A 141 -15.40 17.37 -29.50
N GLU A 142 -15.64 17.33 -28.20
CA GLU A 142 -16.24 18.45 -27.47
C GLU A 142 -15.18 19.49 -27.06
N ASN A 143 -15.54 20.78 -27.15
CA ASN A 143 -14.61 21.91 -26.92
C ASN A 143 -14.00 21.94 -25.49
N TRP A 144 -14.69 21.37 -24.49
CA TRP A 144 -14.21 21.33 -23.11
C TRP A 144 -13.21 20.20 -22.89
N PHE A 145 -13.25 19.14 -23.73
CA PHE A 145 -12.38 17.98 -23.60
C PHE A 145 -11.04 18.28 -24.24
N LYS A 146 -9.99 18.36 -23.42
CA LYS A 146 -8.61 18.50 -23.88
C LYS A 146 -7.79 17.35 -23.29
N ASP A 147 -7.07 16.62 -24.12
CA ASP A 147 -6.17 15.54 -23.69
C ASP A 147 -5.17 16.01 -22.63
N GLU A 148 -4.77 17.29 -22.69
CA GLU A 148 -3.84 17.90 -21.72
C GLU A 148 -4.41 17.98 -20.30
N ILE A 149 -5.74 18.03 -20.13
CA ILE A 149 -6.38 18.05 -18.80
C ILE A 149 -6.01 16.75 -18.03
N PHE A 150 -6.00 15.63 -18.72
CA PHE A 150 -5.66 14.35 -18.11
C PHE A 150 -4.15 14.11 -17.93
N SER A 151 -3.29 14.83 -18.63
CA SER A 151 -1.83 14.65 -18.56
C SER A 151 -1.16 15.58 -17.55
N GLN A 152 -1.64 16.81 -17.41
CA GLN A 152 -0.95 17.83 -16.60
C GLN A 152 -1.61 18.07 -15.23
N GLN A 153 -2.90 17.81 -15.07
CA GLN A 153 -3.65 18.13 -13.86
C GLN A 153 -4.13 16.91 -13.06
N THR A 154 -3.93 15.70 -13.60
CA THR A 154 -4.41 14.49 -12.94
C THR A 154 -3.53 14.10 -11.76
N MET A 155 -4.12 14.05 -10.58
CA MET A 155 -3.50 13.50 -9.38
C MET A 155 -3.70 11.99 -9.34
N SER A 156 -2.68 11.20 -9.01
CA SER A 156 -2.81 9.75 -8.85
C SER A 156 -3.68 9.38 -7.62
N VAL A 157 -4.29 8.19 -7.62
CA VAL A 157 -5.01 7.67 -6.44
C VAL A 157 -4.09 7.65 -5.21
N LYS A 158 -2.82 7.31 -5.41
CA LYS A 158 -1.80 7.27 -4.36
C LYS A 158 -1.55 8.63 -3.72
N GLU A 159 -1.42 9.67 -4.53
CA GLU A 159 -1.23 11.05 -4.05
C GLU A 159 -2.50 11.57 -3.37
N GLY A 160 -3.67 11.34 -3.95
CA GLY A 160 -4.94 11.70 -3.34
C GLY A 160 -5.12 11.06 -1.95
N LEU A 161 -4.79 9.76 -1.82
CA LEU A 161 -4.84 9.08 -0.54
C LEU A 161 -3.83 9.66 0.47
N ARG A 162 -2.60 10.00 0.02
CA ARG A 162 -1.58 10.62 0.86
C ARG A 162 -2.05 11.96 1.42
N LEU A 163 -2.64 12.80 0.58
CA LEU A 163 -3.17 14.11 1.01
C LEU A 163 -4.28 13.99 2.04
N LEU A 164 -5.08 12.92 1.98
CA LEU A 164 -6.14 12.67 2.95
C LEU A 164 -5.61 12.10 4.27
N ILE A 165 -4.66 11.16 4.22
CA ILE A 165 -4.20 10.40 5.39
C ILE A 165 -3.15 11.15 6.20
N VAL A 166 -2.19 11.83 5.57
CA VAL A 166 -1.04 12.43 6.27
C VAL A 166 -1.46 13.42 7.36
N PRO A 167 -2.37 14.38 7.11
CA PRO A 167 -2.78 15.33 8.15
C PRO A 167 -3.42 14.65 9.37
N SER A 168 -4.23 13.61 9.14
CA SER A 168 -4.89 12.87 10.21
C SER A 168 -3.87 12.03 11.00
N LEU A 169 -2.89 11.39 10.35
CA LEU A 169 -1.80 10.68 11.01
C LEU A 169 -0.93 11.61 11.84
N GLU A 170 -0.51 12.75 11.29
CA GLU A 170 0.27 13.74 12.04
C GLU A 170 -0.46 14.19 13.31
N LYS A 171 -1.76 14.45 13.21
CA LYS A 171 -2.59 14.84 14.34
C LYS A 171 -2.69 13.73 15.41
N GLN A 172 -2.89 12.48 15.00
CA GLN A 172 -3.08 11.36 15.93
C GLN A 172 -1.78 10.88 16.56
N LEU A 173 -0.66 10.89 15.80
CA LEU A 173 0.63 10.43 16.27
C LEU A 173 1.44 11.52 16.99
N GLY A 174 1.08 12.79 16.83
CA GLY A 174 1.80 13.93 17.41
C GLY A 174 3.18 14.18 16.79
N VAL A 175 3.51 13.54 15.64
CA VAL A 175 4.80 13.63 14.96
C VAL A 175 4.62 13.96 13.48
N LYS A 176 5.67 14.47 12.83
CA LYS A 176 5.59 14.94 11.44
C LYS A 176 5.92 13.85 10.43
N HIS A 177 5.20 13.91 9.30
CA HIS A 177 5.53 13.17 8.10
C HIS A 177 6.77 13.75 7.42
N GLY A 178 7.68 12.89 6.95
CA GLY A 178 8.87 13.30 6.23
C GLY A 178 9.71 12.10 5.80
N ASN A 179 10.98 12.35 5.47
CA ASN A 179 11.91 11.29 5.14
C ASN A 179 12.51 10.69 6.42
N ASN A 180 11.68 10.00 7.20
CA ASN A 180 12.04 9.39 8.46
C ASN A 180 12.35 7.90 8.30
N SER A 181 13.13 7.36 9.21
CA SER A 181 13.53 5.95 9.22
C SER A 181 12.37 5.01 9.60
N PHE A 182 11.42 5.47 10.43
CA PHE A 182 10.21 4.72 10.71
C PHE A 182 9.24 4.86 9.53
N ARG A 183 8.87 3.72 8.93
CA ARG A 183 8.01 3.70 7.75
C ARG A 183 6.69 3.00 8.05
N ILE A 184 5.60 3.70 7.76
CA ILE A 184 4.24 3.15 7.77
C ILE A 184 3.93 2.75 6.33
N ARG A 185 3.66 1.48 6.10
CA ARG A 185 3.33 0.95 4.78
C ARG A 185 1.86 0.54 4.73
N LEU A 186 1.11 1.13 3.80
CA LEU A 186 -0.26 0.77 3.47
C LEU A 186 -0.25 0.00 2.15
N THR A 187 -0.55 -1.28 2.20
CA THR A 187 -0.59 -2.15 1.01
C THR A 187 -2.04 -2.52 0.73
N TYR A 188 -2.55 -2.06 -0.42
CA TYR A 188 -3.86 -2.41 -0.92
C TYR A 188 -3.76 -3.54 -1.92
N THR A 189 -4.62 -4.54 -1.79
CA THR A 189 -4.71 -5.70 -2.71
C THR A 189 -6.14 -5.93 -3.14
N HIS A 190 -6.31 -6.52 -4.32
CA HIS A 190 -7.59 -6.99 -4.83
C HIS A 190 -7.37 -8.22 -5.71
N ASP A 191 -7.40 -9.40 -5.10
CA ASP A 191 -6.94 -10.65 -5.73
C ASP A 191 -7.74 -11.00 -6.98
N ASP A 192 -9.08 -10.93 -6.93
CA ASP A 192 -9.95 -11.24 -8.08
C ASP A 192 -9.65 -10.35 -9.29
N ALA A 193 -9.47 -9.04 -9.08
CA ALA A 193 -9.21 -8.10 -10.16
C ALA A 193 -7.77 -8.21 -10.68
N SER A 194 -6.81 -8.45 -9.81
CA SER A 194 -5.40 -8.68 -10.18
C SER A 194 -5.23 -9.96 -10.99
N LEU A 195 -5.95 -11.03 -10.65
CA LEU A 195 -5.98 -12.27 -11.42
C LEU A 195 -6.61 -12.09 -12.81
N LYS A 196 -7.72 -11.34 -12.90
CA LYS A 196 -8.34 -10.99 -14.20
C LYS A 196 -7.36 -10.20 -15.06
N LEU A 197 -6.71 -9.18 -14.48
CA LEU A 197 -5.74 -8.34 -15.15
C LEU A 197 -4.56 -9.16 -15.69
N LYS A 198 -4.01 -10.06 -14.89
CA LYS A 198 -2.91 -10.94 -15.28
C LYS A 198 -3.25 -11.85 -16.47
N ARG A 199 -4.52 -12.28 -16.59
CA ARG A 199 -4.99 -13.11 -17.72
C ARG A 199 -5.13 -12.33 -19.02
N LEU A 200 -5.37 -11.01 -18.96
CA LEU A 200 -5.50 -10.13 -20.12
C LEU A 200 -4.16 -9.72 -20.72
N LEU A 201 -3.10 -9.73 -19.90
CA LEU A 201 -1.77 -9.33 -20.37
C LEU A 201 -1.06 -10.47 -21.10
N PRO A 202 -0.33 -10.18 -22.19
CA PRO A 202 0.45 -11.19 -22.90
C PRO A 202 1.45 -11.87 -21.99
N ASN A 203 1.44 -13.21 -21.97
CA ASN A 203 2.44 -13.98 -21.23
C ASN A 203 3.80 -13.89 -21.92
N ASP A 204 4.74 -13.19 -21.32
CA ASP A 204 6.13 -13.15 -21.78
C ASP A 204 6.88 -14.42 -21.34
N SER A 205 6.47 -15.57 -21.95
CA SER A 205 7.02 -16.90 -21.65
C SER A 205 8.50 -17.07 -22.06
N ASN A 206 9.09 -16.09 -22.76
CA ASN A 206 10.48 -16.15 -23.22
C ASN A 206 11.52 -15.63 -22.21
N ARG A 207 11.12 -14.96 -21.11
CA ARG A 207 12.07 -14.46 -20.11
C ARG A 207 12.44 -15.47 -19.04
N LYS A 208 11.60 -16.46 -18.74
CA LYS A 208 11.89 -17.50 -17.74
C LYS A 208 13.10 -18.39 -18.10
N ARG A 209 13.34 -18.66 -19.38
CA ARG A 209 14.47 -19.51 -19.81
C ARG A 209 15.86 -18.91 -19.61
N LYS A 210 16.00 -17.62 -19.31
CA LYS A 210 17.29 -16.95 -19.10
C LYS A 210 17.67 -16.82 -17.60
N ALA A 211 16.71 -16.99 -16.68
CA ALA A 211 16.95 -16.95 -15.24
C ALA A 211 17.35 -18.33 -14.69
N GLU A 212 16.82 -19.43 -15.23
CA GLU A 212 17.09 -20.80 -14.76
C GLU A 212 18.50 -21.33 -15.07
N SER A 213 19.27 -20.64 -15.90
CA SER A 213 20.64 -21.06 -16.26
C SER A 213 21.73 -20.49 -15.36
N ARG A 214 21.40 -19.82 -14.24
CA ARG A 214 22.39 -19.20 -13.32
C ARG A 214 22.28 -19.60 -11.86
N GLU A 215 21.40 -20.52 -11.46
CA GLU A 215 21.33 -21.02 -10.10
C GLU A 215 21.89 -22.45 -10.02
N GLY A 216 23.19 -22.50 -9.78
CA GLY A 216 23.84 -23.65 -9.18
C GLY A 216 23.92 -23.48 -7.68
N ASN A 217 23.27 -24.39 -6.96
CA ASN A 217 23.58 -24.81 -5.60
C ASN A 217 23.63 -23.74 -4.49
N ASP A 218 22.53 -23.51 -3.77
CA ASP A 218 22.61 -23.54 -2.31
C ASP A 218 21.26 -23.90 -1.68
N THR A 219 21.26 -24.95 -0.89
CA THR A 219 20.13 -25.59 -0.25
C THR A 219 19.79 -24.93 1.09
N ARG A 220 18.50 -24.87 1.39
CA ARG A 220 17.82 -24.62 2.67
C ARG A 220 17.59 -23.18 3.08
N ARG A 221 16.41 -22.66 2.74
CA ARG A 221 15.76 -21.55 3.45
C ARG A 221 14.31 -21.87 3.76
N ASN A 222 13.95 -21.63 5.01
CA ASN A 222 12.63 -21.84 5.63
C ASN A 222 11.49 -21.10 4.89
N SER A 223 10.40 -21.81 4.63
CA SER A 223 9.30 -21.48 3.73
C SER A 223 8.13 -20.73 4.39
N THR A 224 8.32 -19.59 5.02
CA THR A 224 7.19 -18.79 5.53
C THR A 224 7.24 -17.30 5.18
N TYR A 225 8.28 -16.83 4.50
CA TYR A 225 8.42 -15.43 4.06
C TYR A 225 8.25 -15.23 2.54
N ASP A 226 8.14 -16.29 1.75
CA ASP A 226 8.20 -16.23 0.28
C ASP A 226 6.90 -15.76 -0.40
N ASP A 227 5.72 -15.98 0.20
CA ASP A 227 4.45 -15.65 -0.47
C ASP A 227 4.19 -14.14 -0.62
N LYS A 228 4.70 -13.32 0.29
CA LYS A 228 4.51 -11.85 0.22
C LYS A 228 5.46 -11.17 -0.76
N GLN A 229 6.62 -11.74 -0.99
CA GLN A 229 7.64 -11.21 -1.90
C GLN A 229 7.28 -11.48 -3.37
N THR A 230 6.69 -12.64 -3.66
CA THR A 230 6.21 -13.02 -4.99
C THR A 230 5.02 -12.17 -5.49
N LEU A 231 4.13 -11.71 -4.61
CA LEU A 231 3.03 -10.81 -4.98
C LEU A 231 3.52 -9.41 -5.37
N SER A 232 4.50 -8.87 -4.65
CA SER A 232 5.08 -7.55 -4.94
C SER A 232 5.86 -7.52 -6.26
N GLU A 233 6.58 -8.57 -6.58
CA GLU A 233 7.30 -8.71 -7.86
C GLU A 233 6.34 -8.86 -9.04
N THR A 234 5.22 -9.56 -8.82
CA THR A 234 4.17 -9.74 -9.83
C THR A 234 3.48 -8.42 -10.16
N ASP A 235 3.11 -7.61 -9.16
CA ASP A 235 2.48 -6.30 -9.38
C ASP A 235 3.41 -5.31 -10.09
N SER A 236 4.69 -5.30 -9.74
CA SER A 236 5.70 -4.46 -10.39
C SER A 236 5.88 -4.84 -11.87
N PHE A 237 5.85 -6.14 -12.17
CA PHE A 237 5.88 -6.63 -13.56
C PHE A 237 4.64 -6.22 -14.33
N ILE A 238 3.45 -6.36 -13.74
CA ILE A 238 2.18 -5.97 -14.35
C ILE A 238 2.15 -4.46 -14.65
N HIS A 239 2.62 -3.62 -13.73
CA HIS A 239 2.75 -2.17 -13.98
C HIS A 239 3.60 -1.85 -15.19
N LYS A 240 4.80 -2.44 -15.29
CA LYS A 240 5.70 -2.25 -16.44
C LYS A 240 5.08 -2.74 -17.76
N SER A 241 4.35 -3.85 -17.70
CA SER A 241 3.66 -4.37 -18.87
C SER A 241 2.55 -3.43 -19.35
N LEU A 242 1.77 -2.87 -18.42
CA LEU A 242 0.72 -1.88 -18.74
C LEU A 242 1.28 -0.58 -19.33
N GLU A 243 2.43 -0.12 -18.87
CA GLU A 243 3.11 1.08 -19.39
C GLU A 243 3.60 0.87 -20.84
N GLY A 244 3.98 -0.36 -21.18
CA GLY A 244 4.46 -0.71 -22.53
C GLY A 244 3.37 -0.88 -23.58
N ILE A 245 2.09 -1.03 -23.20
CA ILE A 245 0.98 -1.26 -24.12
C ILE A 245 0.51 0.06 -24.74
N GLN A 246 0.39 0.13 -26.08
CA GLN A 246 -0.17 1.28 -26.78
C GLN A 246 -1.69 1.40 -26.56
N ASP A 247 -2.28 2.60 -26.73
CA ASP A 247 -3.70 2.82 -26.44
C ASP A 247 -4.64 1.98 -27.31
N GLN A 248 -4.29 1.75 -28.59
CA GLN A 248 -5.07 0.89 -29.49
C GLN A 248 -5.10 -0.57 -29.03
N GLU A 249 -3.95 -1.09 -28.62
CA GLU A 249 -3.82 -2.44 -28.07
C GLU A 249 -4.54 -2.54 -26.72
N PHE A 250 -4.42 -1.53 -25.87
CA PHE A 250 -5.13 -1.46 -24.61
C PHE A 250 -6.64 -1.54 -24.81
N CYS A 251 -7.23 -0.76 -25.74
CA CYS A 251 -8.66 -0.80 -26.07
C CYS A 251 -9.12 -2.16 -26.60
N SER A 252 -8.24 -2.94 -27.23
CA SER A 252 -8.58 -4.30 -27.69
C SER A 252 -8.57 -5.34 -26.58
N LEU A 253 -7.75 -5.14 -25.54
CA LEU A 253 -7.59 -6.05 -24.41
C LEU A 253 -8.54 -5.76 -23.25
N PHE A 254 -8.89 -4.48 -23.05
CA PHE A 254 -9.65 -4.01 -21.90
C PHE A 254 -11.02 -3.51 -22.30
N LYS A 255 -12.02 -3.80 -21.46
CA LYS A 255 -13.37 -3.29 -21.62
C LYS A 255 -13.43 -1.80 -21.25
N LEU A 256 -14.07 -1.01 -22.10
CA LEU A 256 -14.28 0.43 -21.92
C LEU A 256 -15.78 0.75 -21.86
N PRO A 257 -16.33 1.32 -20.79
CA PRO A 257 -15.70 1.55 -19.49
C PRO A 257 -15.43 0.24 -18.72
N PRO A 258 -14.56 0.24 -17.70
CA PRO A 258 -14.33 -0.93 -16.87
C PRO A 258 -15.60 -1.36 -16.13
N GLU A 259 -15.67 -2.64 -15.78
CA GLU A 259 -16.82 -3.19 -15.04
C GLU A 259 -16.95 -2.56 -13.65
N LYS A 260 -18.21 -2.44 -13.19
CA LYS A 260 -18.48 -2.03 -11.81
C LYS A 260 -17.88 -3.03 -10.84
N VAL A 261 -17.30 -2.52 -9.75
CA VAL A 261 -16.62 -3.31 -8.73
C VAL A 261 -17.54 -3.50 -7.54
N SER A 262 -17.74 -4.75 -7.12
CA SER A 262 -18.61 -5.09 -5.99
C SER A 262 -17.89 -5.13 -4.66
N LYS A 263 -16.58 -5.42 -4.67
CA LYS A 263 -15.77 -5.55 -3.44
C LYS A 263 -14.68 -4.47 -3.38
N PRO A 264 -14.42 -3.89 -2.20
CA PRO A 264 -13.32 -2.93 -2.03
C PRO A 264 -11.97 -3.64 -2.01
N CYS A 265 -10.88 -2.87 -2.20
CA CYS A 265 -9.54 -3.34 -1.91
C CYS A 265 -9.39 -3.73 -0.44
N HIS A 266 -8.66 -4.81 -0.20
CA HIS A 266 -8.18 -5.19 1.12
C HIS A 266 -6.97 -4.35 1.50
N LEU A 267 -6.88 -3.88 2.76
CA LEU A 267 -5.78 -3.09 3.29
C LEU A 267 -4.97 -3.90 4.29
N VAL A 268 -3.66 -3.96 4.08
CA VAL A 268 -2.68 -4.46 5.04
C VAL A 268 -1.82 -3.29 5.51
N ILE A 269 -1.70 -3.12 6.82
CA ILE A 269 -0.85 -2.11 7.46
C ILE A 269 0.38 -2.82 8.00
N SER A 270 1.57 -2.33 7.67
CA SER A 270 2.83 -2.84 8.21
C SER A 270 3.78 -1.70 8.55
N PHE A 271 4.68 -1.97 9.47
CA PHE A 271 5.67 -1.02 9.96
C PHE A 271 7.06 -1.53 9.66
N LEU A 272 7.95 -0.63 9.22
CA LEU A 272 9.36 -0.94 9.05
C LEU A 272 10.17 0.04 9.89
N ARG A 273 11.00 -0.52 10.75
CA ARG A 273 11.96 0.24 11.56
C ARG A 273 13.37 0.07 11.00
N PRO A 274 14.26 1.04 11.22
CA PRO A 274 15.67 0.86 10.89
C PRO A 274 16.27 -0.26 11.76
N ALA A 275 17.32 -0.87 11.26
CA ALA A 275 18.11 -1.78 12.07
C ALA A 275 18.73 -1.02 13.27
N ILE A 276 18.65 -1.64 14.43
CA ILE A 276 19.30 -1.14 15.64
C ILE A 276 20.62 -1.88 15.78
N TYR A 277 21.72 -1.13 15.88
CA TYR A 277 23.06 -1.69 16.06
C TYR A 277 23.47 -1.51 17.51
N ILE A 278 23.81 -2.61 18.17
CA ILE A 278 24.26 -2.65 19.54
C ILE A 278 25.62 -3.28 19.54
N GLY A 279 26.59 -2.61 20.14
CA GLY A 279 27.96 -3.11 20.28
C GLY A 279 28.38 -3.11 21.74
N GLY A 280 29.24 -4.04 22.10
CA GLY A 280 29.73 -4.16 23.44
C GLY A 280 30.86 -5.18 23.57
N ARG A 281 31.12 -5.55 24.81
CA ARG A 281 32.06 -6.63 25.14
C ARG A 281 31.38 -7.62 26.07
N TYR A 282 31.58 -8.91 25.84
CA TYR A 282 31.14 -9.95 26.75
C TYR A 282 32.31 -10.69 27.38
N LEU A 283 32.10 -11.20 28.59
CA LEU A 283 32.97 -12.12 29.28
C LEU A 283 32.33 -13.52 29.23
N LYS A 284 33.10 -14.51 28.93
CA LYS A 284 32.69 -15.91 29.01
C LYS A 284 33.33 -16.56 30.20
N LEU A 285 32.61 -16.66 31.31
CA LEU A 285 33.11 -17.17 32.58
C LEU A 285 33.01 -18.71 32.67
N SER A 286 32.08 -19.28 31.93
CA SER A 286 31.83 -20.72 31.87
C SER A 286 32.54 -21.37 30.67
N ARG A 287 32.88 -22.63 30.81
CA ARG A 287 33.21 -23.52 29.69
C ARG A 287 31.93 -24.19 29.21
N ASN A 288 31.98 -24.90 28.12
CA ASN A 288 30.83 -25.58 27.50
C ASN A 288 29.73 -24.64 27.01
N VAL A 289 30.12 -23.39 26.71
CA VAL A 289 29.26 -22.35 26.08
C VAL A 289 29.90 -21.97 24.75
N SER A 290 29.18 -22.18 23.65
CA SER A 290 29.63 -21.79 22.32
C SER A 290 29.45 -20.28 22.09
N GLN A 291 30.15 -19.69 21.11
CA GLN A 291 29.96 -18.31 20.76
C GLN A 291 28.61 -18.11 20.06
N SER A 292 28.33 -18.90 19.03
CA SER A 292 27.03 -18.96 18.32
C SER A 292 26.38 -20.32 18.58
N CYS A 293 25.07 -20.41 18.39
CA CYS A 293 24.34 -21.67 18.49
C CYS A 293 24.98 -22.72 17.55
N TRP A 294 25.47 -23.82 18.14
CA TRP A 294 26.19 -24.82 17.40
C TRP A 294 25.43 -26.15 17.45
N ILE A 295 25.05 -26.66 16.30
CA ILE A 295 24.29 -27.90 16.12
C ILE A 295 25.04 -28.77 15.11
N ILE A 296 25.29 -30.04 15.46
CA ILE A 296 25.87 -31.07 14.59
C ILE A 296 24.91 -32.26 14.61
N ASP A 297 24.50 -32.75 13.44
CA ASP A 297 23.62 -33.91 13.29
C ASP A 297 22.37 -33.85 14.19
N ASP A 298 21.74 -32.66 14.24
CA ASP A 298 20.58 -32.33 15.08
C ASP A 298 20.84 -32.34 16.60
N GLU A 299 22.08 -32.60 17.03
CA GLU A 299 22.48 -32.50 18.42
C GLU A 299 23.11 -31.14 18.74
N ARG A 300 22.66 -30.53 19.85
CA ARG A 300 23.19 -29.26 20.33
C ARG A 300 24.53 -29.47 21.02
N MET A 301 25.52 -28.73 20.59
CA MET A 301 26.86 -28.72 21.20
C MET A 301 26.94 -27.59 22.24
N GLY A 302 27.06 -28.00 23.53
CA GLY A 302 27.10 -27.07 24.66
C GLY A 302 25.74 -26.71 25.24
N GLU A 303 25.77 -26.16 26.45
CA GLU A 303 24.55 -25.83 27.22
C GLU A 303 23.82 -24.57 26.72
N ALA A 304 24.60 -23.59 26.26
CA ALA A 304 24.13 -22.30 25.77
C ALA A 304 25.09 -21.73 24.75
N SER A 305 24.72 -20.60 24.14
CA SER A 305 25.66 -19.78 23.37
C SER A 305 25.61 -18.32 23.83
N VAL A 306 26.71 -17.60 23.66
CA VAL A 306 26.81 -16.16 23.94
C VAL A 306 25.79 -15.39 23.11
N GLU A 307 25.67 -15.76 21.86
CA GLU A 307 24.68 -15.20 20.91
C GLU A 307 23.27 -15.27 21.47
N GLU A 308 22.83 -16.43 21.98
CA GLU A 308 21.48 -16.62 22.51
C GLU A 308 21.23 -15.77 23.77
N ILE A 309 22.20 -15.70 24.68
CA ILE A 309 22.08 -14.91 25.92
C ILE A 309 21.97 -13.42 25.61
N ILE A 310 22.81 -12.92 24.69
CA ILE A 310 22.75 -11.51 24.27
C ILE A 310 21.46 -11.22 23.52
N LYS A 311 21.06 -12.11 22.60
CA LYS A 311 19.80 -12.00 21.84
C LYS A 311 18.60 -11.85 22.78
N GLU A 312 18.48 -12.72 23.77
CA GLU A 312 17.32 -12.73 24.67
C GLU A 312 17.14 -11.38 25.35
N SER A 313 18.22 -10.81 25.87
CA SER A 313 18.21 -9.51 26.52
C SER A 313 17.94 -8.37 25.54
N VAL A 314 18.61 -8.38 24.38
CA VAL A 314 18.52 -7.30 23.38
C VAL A 314 17.17 -7.29 22.68
N CYS A 315 16.63 -8.45 22.27
CA CYS A 315 15.34 -8.53 21.60
C CYS A 315 14.19 -8.11 22.52
N ALA A 316 14.26 -8.46 23.81
CA ALA A 316 13.25 -8.03 24.79
C ALA A 316 13.15 -6.50 24.89
N ILE A 317 14.29 -5.81 24.88
CA ILE A 317 14.36 -4.33 24.97
C ILE A 317 14.02 -3.66 23.64
N SER A 318 14.62 -4.15 22.54
CA SER A 318 14.51 -3.54 21.21
C SER A 318 13.19 -3.84 20.50
N ARG A 319 12.45 -4.88 20.93
CA ARG A 319 11.23 -5.37 20.26
C ARG A 319 11.46 -5.63 18.76
N GLY A 320 12.61 -6.24 18.44
CA GLY A 320 12.98 -6.57 17.06
C GLY A 320 12.41 -7.91 16.63
N ASP A 321 12.04 -8.04 15.35
CA ASP A 321 11.53 -9.30 14.76
C ASP A 321 12.63 -10.31 14.46
N GLY A 322 13.87 -9.86 14.43
CA GLY A 322 15.04 -10.69 14.16
C GLY A 322 16.33 -10.03 14.65
N TYR A 323 17.39 -10.78 14.61
CA TYR A 323 18.72 -10.31 15.01
C TYR A 323 19.80 -10.94 14.13
N LYS A 324 20.98 -10.33 14.16
CA LYS A 324 22.19 -10.88 13.58
C LYS A 324 23.35 -10.60 14.52
N PHE A 325 24.03 -11.66 14.98
CA PHE A 325 25.18 -11.55 15.85
C PHE A 325 26.46 -11.47 15.04
N HIS A 326 27.35 -10.54 15.41
CA HIS A 326 28.67 -10.39 14.86
C HIS A 326 29.67 -10.27 16.00
N ALA A 327 30.71 -11.10 16.03
CA ALA A 327 31.75 -11.02 17.01
C ALA A 327 33.12 -10.77 16.35
N ALA A 328 34.00 -10.15 17.09
CA ALA A 328 35.36 -9.85 16.65
C ALA A 328 36.30 -11.06 16.81
N GLY A 329 35.98 -12.19 16.17
CA GLY A 329 36.71 -13.41 16.23
C GLY A 329 35.84 -14.59 16.66
N ARG A 330 36.44 -15.79 16.66
CA ARG A 330 35.78 -17.03 17.06
C ARG A 330 36.58 -17.68 18.18
N GLU A 331 35.86 -18.09 19.21
CA GLU A 331 36.43 -18.80 20.34
C GLU A 331 35.90 -20.24 20.46
N ASP A 332 36.70 -21.13 21.01
CA ASP A 332 36.29 -22.52 21.22
C ASP A 332 35.29 -22.62 22.38
N ILE A 333 34.49 -23.67 22.37
CA ILE A 333 33.45 -23.93 23.35
C ILE A 333 34.01 -24.14 24.78
N ASP A 334 35.16 -24.73 24.90
CA ASP A 334 35.78 -25.15 26.16
C ASP A 334 36.71 -24.10 26.80
N VAL A 335 36.87 -22.92 26.18
CA VAL A 335 37.70 -21.84 26.72
C VAL A 335 36.87 -20.81 27.49
N ARG A 336 37.51 -20.13 28.43
CA ARG A 336 36.98 -18.93 29.09
C ARG A 336 37.56 -17.69 28.45
N MET A 337 36.73 -16.65 28.30
CA MET A 337 37.16 -15.34 27.81
C MET A 337 37.06 -14.33 28.96
N LEU A 338 38.21 -14.01 29.52
CA LEU A 338 38.36 -13.15 30.70
C LEU A 338 39.02 -11.79 30.31
N GLY A 339 39.42 -11.02 31.30
CA GLY A 339 40.14 -9.77 31.10
C GLY A 339 39.21 -8.68 30.57
N SER A 340 39.54 -8.09 29.41
CA SER A 340 38.75 -7.00 28.81
C SER A 340 37.55 -7.49 27.98
N GLY A 341 37.33 -8.80 27.87
CA GLY A 341 36.23 -9.38 27.10
C GLY A 341 36.43 -9.36 25.59
N VAL A 342 35.48 -9.98 24.88
CA VAL A 342 35.42 -10.07 23.42
C VAL A 342 34.37 -9.07 22.89
N HIS A 343 34.69 -8.37 21.80
CA HIS A 343 33.76 -7.43 21.14
C HIS A 343 32.69 -8.19 20.36
N PHE A 344 31.50 -7.65 20.37
CA PHE A 344 30.38 -8.04 19.50
C PHE A 344 29.69 -6.81 18.91
#